data_b32901d6aa9509e30d3ad7667da358b9
#
_entry.id   b32901d6aa9509e30d3ad7667da358b9
#
_cell.length_a   1.000
_cell.length_b   1.000
_cell.length_c   1.000
_cell.angle_alpha   90.00
_cell.angle_beta   90.00
_cell.angle_gamma   90.00
#
_symmetry.space_group_name_H-M   'P 1'
#
loop_
_entity.id
_entity.type
_entity.pdbx_description
1 polymer ?
#
loop_
_entity_poly.entity_id
_entity_poly.type
_entity_poly.pdbx_seq_one_letter_code
_entity_poly.pdbx_strand_id
1 'polypeptide(L)'
;MTKYVYLFKEGNASMRNLLGGKGANLAEMTKIGLPVPQGFTVTTEACTRYYEDGKTIGEDIVEQIYAALAETEKICGKKFGDLENPFLVSVRSGARASMPGMMDTILNLGLNEEVAEVMAKKSGNPRWAYDCYRRFIQMYSDVVMEIPKSFFERVLDEIKESKGAKYDTDLNAEDMKEIVVRFKEIYKEKMGVEFPQDPKVQLMEAIKAVFRSWDNPRAIYYRRMNDIPSDWGTAVNVQSMVFGNMGNTSGTGVAFTRDPSTGEKKLFGEYLFNAQGEGGVAGIR
;
A
#
# COMPACT_ATOMS: atom_id res chain seq x y z
N MET A 1 -6.54 25.44 14.04
CA MET A 1 -5.73 24.21 13.97
C MET A 1 -5.36 23.98 12.52
N THR A 2 -4.10 23.74 12.22
CA THR A 2 -3.62 23.48 10.85
C THR A 2 -4.19 22.15 10.36
N LYS A 3 -4.65 22.11 9.10
CA LYS A 3 -5.19 20.88 8.49
C LYS A 3 -4.09 20.13 7.78
N TYR A 4 -3.77 18.93 8.26
CA TYR A 4 -2.73 18.06 7.73
C TYR A 4 -3.25 16.83 6.97
N VAL A 5 -4.55 16.55 7.05
CA VAL A 5 -5.17 15.37 6.44
C VAL A 5 -6.39 15.79 5.63
N TYR A 6 -6.44 15.31 4.38
CA TYR A 6 -7.50 15.63 3.43
C TYR A 6 -8.10 14.34 2.86
N LEU A 7 -9.41 14.18 2.98
CA LEU A 7 -10.11 13.16 2.20
C LEU A 7 -9.97 13.45 0.70
N PHE A 8 -10.01 12.44 -0.16
CA PHE A 8 -9.92 12.68 -1.61
C PHE A 8 -10.99 13.65 -2.11
N LYS A 9 -12.21 13.57 -1.54
CA LYS A 9 -13.30 14.51 -1.86
C LYS A 9 -13.04 15.97 -1.47
N GLU A 10 -12.06 16.24 -0.63
CA GLU A 10 -11.74 17.60 -0.13
C GLU A 10 -10.63 18.29 -0.92
N GLY A 11 -9.94 17.57 -1.81
CA GLY A 11 -8.84 18.09 -2.60
C GLY A 11 -9.17 18.30 -4.06
N ASN A 12 -8.18 18.77 -4.82
CA ASN A 12 -8.24 18.95 -6.27
C ASN A 12 -6.82 18.99 -6.90
N ALA A 13 -6.75 19.05 -8.22
CA ALA A 13 -5.49 19.06 -8.99
C ALA A 13 -4.55 20.23 -8.66
N SER A 14 -5.06 21.37 -8.21
CA SER A 14 -4.24 22.56 -7.90
C SER A 14 -3.46 22.40 -6.58
N MET A 15 -3.84 21.45 -5.73
CA MET A 15 -3.23 21.23 -4.41
C MET A 15 -1.99 20.33 -4.46
N ARG A 16 -1.31 20.26 -5.60
CA ARG A 16 -0.16 19.36 -5.81
C ARG A 16 0.99 19.59 -4.82
N ASN A 17 1.22 20.83 -4.39
CA ASN A 17 2.27 21.11 -3.41
C ASN A 17 1.97 20.53 -2.04
N LEU A 18 0.69 20.44 -1.67
CA LEU A 18 0.22 19.96 -0.37
C LEU A 18 -0.06 18.45 -0.38
N LEU A 19 -0.75 17.96 -1.41
CA LEU A 19 -1.20 16.57 -1.51
C LEU A 19 -0.23 15.67 -2.29
N GLY A 20 0.83 16.24 -2.84
CA GLY A 20 1.69 15.55 -3.79
C GLY A 20 0.99 15.31 -5.14
N GLY A 21 1.73 14.83 -6.13
CA GLY A 21 1.16 14.57 -7.46
C GLY A 21 0.07 13.50 -7.44
N LYS A 22 0.30 12.41 -6.72
CA LYS A 22 -0.65 11.29 -6.62
C LYS A 22 -1.91 11.68 -5.87
N GLY A 23 -1.78 12.33 -4.70
CA GLY A 23 -2.93 12.76 -3.90
C GLY A 23 -3.81 13.78 -4.61
N ALA A 24 -3.20 14.79 -5.26
CA ALA A 24 -3.93 15.78 -6.04
C ALA A 24 -4.70 15.16 -7.21
N ASN A 25 -4.11 14.19 -7.91
CA ASN A 25 -4.77 13.50 -9.01
C ASN A 25 -5.91 12.60 -8.52
N LEU A 26 -5.72 11.87 -7.41
CA LEU A 26 -6.79 11.05 -6.80
C LEU A 26 -7.96 11.94 -6.37
N ALA A 27 -7.68 13.10 -5.80
CA ALA A 27 -8.71 14.06 -5.43
C ALA A 27 -9.46 14.62 -6.65
N GLU A 28 -8.76 15.00 -7.72
CA GLU A 28 -9.39 15.49 -8.94
C GLU A 28 -10.23 14.41 -9.62
N MET A 29 -9.73 13.18 -9.73
CA MET A 29 -10.48 12.06 -10.28
C MET A 29 -11.77 11.79 -9.48
N THR A 30 -11.69 11.87 -8.15
CA THR A 30 -12.87 11.76 -7.27
C THR A 30 -13.87 12.87 -7.56
N LYS A 31 -13.39 14.12 -7.68
CA LYS A 31 -14.22 15.30 -7.93
C LYS A 31 -14.98 15.24 -9.26
N ILE A 32 -14.35 14.74 -10.31
CA ILE A 32 -14.99 14.58 -11.63
C ILE A 32 -15.84 13.30 -11.75
N GLY A 33 -16.00 12.55 -10.67
CA GLY A 33 -16.92 11.41 -10.57
C GLY A 33 -16.37 10.08 -11.09
N LEU A 34 -15.05 9.94 -11.24
CA LEU A 34 -14.46 8.62 -11.54
C LEU A 34 -14.57 7.69 -10.32
N PRO A 35 -14.67 6.37 -10.52
CA PRO A 35 -14.84 5.40 -9.46
C PRO A 35 -13.50 5.13 -8.73
N VAL A 36 -12.95 6.16 -8.11
CA VAL A 36 -11.71 6.08 -7.33
C VAL A 36 -11.98 5.36 -6.02
N PRO A 37 -11.21 4.31 -5.67
CA PRO A 37 -11.25 3.76 -4.32
C PRO A 37 -10.95 4.84 -3.29
N GLN A 38 -11.86 5.03 -2.33
CA GLN A 38 -11.81 6.17 -1.43
C GLN A 38 -10.67 6.10 -0.43
N GLY A 39 -10.30 7.25 0.10
CA GLY A 39 -9.19 7.37 1.03
C GLY A 39 -8.90 8.84 1.38
N PHE A 40 -7.71 9.02 1.93
CA PHE A 40 -7.24 10.33 2.35
C PHE A 40 -5.73 10.49 2.11
N THR A 41 -5.30 11.74 2.11
CA THR A 41 -3.89 12.12 1.98
C THR A 41 -3.42 12.81 3.24
N VAL A 42 -2.34 12.32 3.84
CA VAL A 42 -1.56 13.02 4.85
C VAL A 42 -0.54 13.89 4.10
N THR A 43 -0.52 15.18 4.37
CA THR A 43 0.12 16.20 3.52
C THR A 43 1.65 16.17 3.57
N THR A 44 2.26 16.84 2.60
CA THR A 44 3.71 17.10 2.59
C THR A 44 4.16 17.94 3.79
N GLU A 45 3.31 18.85 4.28
CA GLU A 45 3.57 19.64 5.48
C GLU A 45 3.63 18.77 6.75
N ALA A 46 2.80 17.73 6.83
CA ALA A 46 2.88 16.74 7.91
C ALA A 46 4.21 15.98 7.88
N CYS A 47 4.75 15.69 6.70
CA CYS A 47 6.07 15.09 6.54
C CYS A 47 7.18 16.02 7.03
N THR A 48 7.15 17.28 6.64
CA THR A 48 8.12 18.29 7.10
C THR A 48 8.10 18.38 8.62
N ARG A 49 6.92 18.52 9.20
CA ARG A 49 6.76 18.58 10.66
C ARG A 49 7.23 17.28 11.35
N TYR A 50 6.99 16.12 10.77
CA TYR A 50 7.51 14.84 11.29
C TYR A 50 9.04 14.88 11.45
N TYR A 51 9.78 15.46 10.52
CA TYR A 51 11.24 15.60 10.63
C TYR A 51 11.63 16.67 11.64
N GLU A 52 10.94 17.81 11.70
CA GLU A 52 11.14 18.88 12.68
C GLU A 52 10.92 18.39 14.12
N ASP A 53 9.89 17.55 14.33
CA ASP A 53 9.54 16.95 15.62
C ASP A 53 10.38 15.68 15.94
N GLY A 54 11.56 15.52 15.34
CA GLY A 54 12.47 14.40 15.63
C GLY A 54 11.95 13.03 15.18
N LYS A 55 11.29 12.97 14.03
CA LYS A 55 10.69 11.76 13.43
C LYS A 55 9.52 11.21 14.25
N THR A 56 8.72 12.11 14.78
CA THR A 56 7.51 11.81 15.52
C THR A 56 6.30 12.47 14.85
N ILE A 57 5.17 11.76 14.77
CA ILE A 57 3.92 12.33 14.30
C ILE A 57 3.20 12.96 15.50
N GLY A 58 2.92 14.25 15.47
CA GLY A 58 2.23 14.97 16.53
C GLY A 58 0.80 14.44 16.77
N GLU A 59 0.32 14.51 18.00
CA GLU A 59 -1.00 14.01 18.40
C GLU A 59 -2.13 14.64 17.57
N ASP A 60 -2.04 15.90 17.24
CA ASP A 60 -3.01 16.62 16.41
C ASP A 60 -3.08 16.08 14.96
N ILE A 61 -1.97 15.55 14.43
CA ILE A 61 -1.95 14.86 13.13
C ILE A 61 -2.53 13.45 13.28
N VAL A 62 -2.19 12.73 14.35
CA VAL A 62 -2.74 11.40 14.66
C VAL A 62 -4.26 11.45 14.76
N GLU A 63 -4.81 12.44 15.47
CA GLU A 63 -6.26 12.64 15.59
C GLU A 63 -6.91 12.88 14.22
N GLN A 64 -6.29 13.69 13.36
CA GLN A 64 -6.78 13.93 12.00
C GLN A 64 -6.73 12.68 11.14
N ILE A 65 -5.69 11.84 11.27
CA ILE A 65 -5.58 10.55 10.56
C ILE A 65 -6.73 9.62 10.96
N TYR A 66 -6.99 9.48 12.26
CA TYR A 66 -8.08 8.62 12.73
C TYR A 66 -9.46 9.15 12.36
N ALA A 67 -9.66 10.47 12.37
CA ALA A 67 -10.91 11.08 11.91
C ALA A 67 -11.13 10.83 10.41
N ALA A 68 -10.09 10.97 9.58
CA ALA A 68 -10.16 10.69 8.16
C ALA A 68 -10.37 9.18 7.87
N LEU A 69 -9.77 8.30 8.66
CA LEU A 69 -10.01 6.86 8.58
C LEU A 69 -11.48 6.54 8.86
N ALA A 70 -12.04 7.07 9.95
CA ALA A 70 -13.43 6.86 10.33
C ALA A 70 -14.42 7.37 9.26
N GLU A 71 -14.12 8.50 8.62
CA GLU A 71 -14.93 9.02 7.53
C GLU A 71 -14.80 8.17 6.25
N THR A 72 -13.59 7.67 5.95
CA THR A 72 -13.37 6.74 4.83
C THR A 72 -14.13 5.43 5.04
N GLU A 73 -14.14 4.91 6.26
CA GLU A 73 -14.92 3.72 6.64
C GLU A 73 -16.42 3.92 6.35
N LYS A 74 -16.97 5.08 6.73
CA LYS A 74 -18.38 5.43 6.43
C LYS A 74 -18.67 5.48 4.94
N ILE A 75 -17.79 6.13 4.17
CA ILE A 75 -17.93 6.24 2.71
C ILE A 75 -17.90 4.86 2.04
N CYS A 76 -16.99 3.98 2.49
CA CYS A 76 -16.84 2.64 1.94
C CYS A 76 -17.85 1.62 2.46
N GLY A 77 -18.58 1.94 3.53
CA GLY A 77 -19.49 1.00 4.21
C GLY A 77 -18.77 -0.20 4.82
N LYS A 78 -17.50 -0.02 5.19
CA LYS A 78 -16.61 -1.07 5.75
C LYS A 78 -15.87 -0.52 6.94
N LYS A 79 -15.34 -1.38 7.79
CA LYS A 79 -14.63 -0.97 8.99
C LYS A 79 -13.23 -1.60 9.07
N PHE A 80 -12.27 -0.80 9.45
CA PHE A 80 -10.86 -1.20 9.59
C PHE A 80 -10.69 -2.11 10.81
N GLY A 81 -10.18 -3.33 10.56
CA GLY A 81 -10.07 -4.36 11.60
C GLY A 81 -11.37 -5.08 11.98
N ASP A 82 -12.46 -4.83 11.27
CA ASP A 82 -13.74 -5.51 11.52
C ASP A 82 -13.74 -6.95 11.02
N LEU A 83 -14.45 -7.81 11.74
CA LEU A 83 -14.58 -9.23 11.41
C LEU A 83 -15.83 -9.53 10.58
N GLU A 84 -16.77 -8.58 10.48
CA GLU A 84 -17.95 -8.77 9.64
C GLU A 84 -17.73 -8.28 8.21
N ASN A 85 -17.15 -7.09 8.06
CA ASN A 85 -16.88 -6.47 6.76
C ASN A 85 -15.51 -5.79 6.75
N PRO A 86 -14.43 -6.57 6.67
CA PRO A 86 -13.07 -6.06 6.81
C PRO A 86 -12.73 -5.06 5.71
N PHE A 87 -12.05 -3.99 6.12
CA PHE A 87 -11.56 -2.93 5.28
C PHE A 87 -10.04 -2.94 5.28
N LEU A 88 -9.44 -3.10 4.10
CA LEU A 88 -7.99 -3.04 3.92
C LEU A 88 -7.61 -1.76 3.18
N VAL A 89 -6.43 -1.23 3.50
CA VAL A 89 -5.90 -0.04 2.85
C VAL A 89 -4.48 -0.25 2.34
N SER A 90 -4.11 0.53 1.33
CA SER A 90 -2.72 0.75 0.94
C SER A 90 -2.21 2.04 1.54
N VAL A 91 -0.92 2.10 1.85
CA VAL A 91 -0.20 3.31 2.26
C VAL A 91 0.91 3.54 1.26
N ARG A 92 0.84 4.65 0.53
CA ARG A 92 1.74 4.94 -0.58
C ARG A 92 2.26 6.37 -0.52
N SER A 93 3.52 6.55 -0.88
CA SER A 93 4.13 7.87 -1.03
C SER A 93 3.51 8.67 -2.17
N GLY A 94 3.55 9.99 -2.06
CA GLY A 94 3.07 10.90 -3.08
C GLY A 94 3.83 12.24 -3.05
N ALA A 95 5.06 12.27 -3.59
CA ALA A 95 5.82 13.51 -3.68
C ALA A 95 5.24 14.49 -4.72
N ARG A 96 5.61 15.76 -4.62
CA ARG A 96 5.24 16.81 -5.60
C ARG A 96 5.76 16.52 -6.99
N ALA A 97 6.99 15.99 -7.08
CA ALA A 97 7.60 15.47 -8.31
C ALA A 97 7.47 13.94 -8.35
N SER A 98 7.33 13.39 -9.54
CA SER A 98 7.33 11.93 -9.71
C SER A 98 8.72 11.37 -9.42
N MET A 99 8.79 10.39 -8.53
CA MET A 99 10.03 9.72 -8.12
C MET A 99 9.81 8.18 -8.15
N PRO A 100 9.71 7.58 -9.37
CA PRO A 100 9.35 6.17 -9.52
C PRO A 100 10.36 5.24 -8.83
N GLY A 101 9.87 4.31 -7.98
CA GLY A 101 10.70 3.32 -7.28
C GLY A 101 11.60 3.88 -6.17
N MET A 102 11.53 5.19 -5.88
CA MET A 102 12.41 5.81 -4.88
C MET A 102 11.88 5.72 -3.46
N MET A 103 10.56 5.69 -3.30
CA MET A 103 9.89 5.64 -2.00
C MET A 103 8.99 4.42 -1.90
N ASP A 104 8.61 4.11 -0.68
CA ASP A 104 7.99 2.85 -0.35
C ASP A 104 6.45 2.85 -0.48
N THR A 105 5.90 1.64 -0.60
CA THR A 105 4.47 1.33 -0.63
C THR A 105 4.21 0.13 0.25
N ILE A 106 3.15 0.17 1.03
CA ILE A 106 2.69 -0.95 1.83
C ILE A 106 1.24 -1.24 1.44
N LEU A 107 0.92 -2.49 1.11
CA LEU A 107 -0.41 -2.94 0.74
C LEU A 107 -1.03 -3.81 1.83
N ASN A 108 -2.34 -3.96 1.77
CA ASN A 108 -3.10 -4.87 2.61
C ASN A 108 -3.02 -4.59 4.12
N LEU A 109 -2.82 -3.33 4.52
CA LEU A 109 -2.92 -2.96 5.93
C LEU A 109 -4.33 -3.23 6.46
N GLY A 110 -4.39 -3.69 7.69
CA GLY A 110 -5.60 -4.16 8.34
C GLY A 110 -5.69 -5.68 8.41
N LEU A 111 -4.81 -6.40 7.70
CA LEU A 111 -4.71 -7.85 7.81
C LEU A 111 -4.07 -8.28 9.13
N ASN A 112 -4.69 -9.26 9.74
CA ASN A 112 -4.22 -10.04 10.86
C ASN A 112 -4.77 -11.47 10.73
N GLU A 113 -4.54 -12.34 11.72
CA GLU A 113 -5.02 -13.72 11.71
C GLU A 113 -6.54 -13.82 11.47
N GLU A 114 -7.30 -13.07 12.25
CA GLU A 114 -8.77 -13.15 12.23
C GLU A 114 -9.35 -12.59 10.94
N VAL A 115 -8.82 -11.45 10.47
CA VAL A 115 -9.26 -10.84 9.20
C VAL A 115 -8.93 -11.73 8.00
N ALA A 116 -7.76 -12.37 7.98
CA ALA A 116 -7.39 -13.32 6.92
C ALA A 116 -8.37 -14.51 6.86
N GLU A 117 -8.75 -15.07 8.02
CA GLU A 117 -9.73 -16.15 8.12
C GLU A 117 -11.13 -15.71 7.63
N VAL A 118 -11.57 -14.51 8.02
CA VAL A 118 -12.84 -13.93 7.56
C VAL A 118 -12.83 -13.73 6.05
N MET A 119 -11.75 -13.20 5.50
CA MET A 119 -11.60 -13.01 4.05
C MET A 119 -11.62 -14.36 3.30
N ALA A 120 -10.96 -15.37 3.83
CA ALA A 120 -10.96 -16.72 3.27
C ALA A 120 -12.37 -17.31 3.19
N LYS A 121 -13.14 -17.19 4.27
CA LYS A 121 -14.53 -17.69 4.34
C LYS A 121 -15.47 -16.92 3.41
N LYS A 122 -15.42 -15.59 3.45
CA LYS A 122 -16.32 -14.73 2.65
C LYS A 122 -16.07 -14.82 1.14
N SER A 123 -14.82 -14.91 0.73
CA SER A 123 -14.47 -15.02 -0.68
C SER A 123 -14.63 -16.43 -1.25
N GLY A 124 -14.68 -17.46 -0.38
CA GLY A 124 -14.57 -18.84 -0.80
C GLY A 124 -13.21 -19.19 -1.42
N ASN A 125 -12.21 -18.29 -1.27
CA ASN A 125 -10.87 -18.43 -1.82
C ASN A 125 -9.80 -18.23 -0.73
N PRO A 126 -9.56 -19.26 0.10
CA PRO A 126 -8.57 -19.20 1.17
C PRO A 126 -7.15 -18.97 0.65
N ARG A 127 -6.82 -19.51 -0.53
CA ARG A 127 -5.51 -19.30 -1.14
C ARG A 127 -5.25 -17.79 -1.36
N TRP A 128 -6.21 -17.07 -1.93
CA TRP A 128 -6.10 -15.62 -2.14
C TRP A 128 -5.94 -14.86 -0.83
N ALA A 129 -6.75 -15.17 0.18
CA ALA A 129 -6.71 -14.47 1.47
C ALA A 129 -5.35 -14.62 2.16
N TYR A 130 -4.80 -15.84 2.19
CA TYR A 130 -3.49 -16.09 2.80
C TYR A 130 -2.32 -15.61 1.93
N ASP A 131 -2.45 -15.56 0.59
CA ASP A 131 -1.49 -14.90 -0.28
C ASP A 131 -1.44 -13.38 -0.01
N CYS A 132 -2.59 -12.73 0.19
CA CYS A 132 -2.64 -11.33 0.63
C CYS A 132 -1.94 -11.14 1.97
N TYR A 133 -2.14 -12.06 2.92
CA TYR A 133 -1.55 -11.95 4.25
C TYR A 133 -0.04 -12.18 4.24
N ARG A 134 0.47 -13.20 3.54
CA ARG A 134 1.91 -13.41 3.42
C ARG A 134 2.61 -12.23 2.77
N ARG A 135 2.02 -11.64 1.72
CA ARG A 135 2.55 -10.44 1.04
C ARG A 135 2.58 -9.24 1.97
N PHE A 136 1.54 -9.06 2.78
CA PHE A 136 1.51 -8.00 3.77
C PHE A 136 2.60 -8.17 4.82
N ILE A 137 2.77 -9.37 5.38
CA ILE A 137 3.82 -9.62 6.38
C ILE A 137 5.20 -9.33 5.78
N GLN A 138 5.49 -9.82 4.58
CA GLN A 138 6.78 -9.58 3.91
C GLN A 138 7.01 -8.09 3.67
N MET A 139 6.04 -7.40 3.09
CA MET A 139 6.15 -5.99 2.74
C MET A 139 6.24 -5.09 3.98
N TYR A 140 5.44 -5.37 5.00
CA TYR A 140 5.52 -4.66 6.27
C TYR A 140 6.89 -4.87 6.96
N SER A 141 7.36 -6.10 6.98
CA SER A 141 8.65 -6.45 7.58
C SER A 141 9.82 -5.77 6.86
N ASP A 142 9.83 -5.78 5.53
CA ASP A 142 10.90 -5.17 4.73
C ASP A 142 10.85 -3.64 4.80
N VAL A 143 9.69 -3.05 4.58
CA VAL A 143 9.54 -1.58 4.44
C VAL A 143 9.45 -0.87 5.78
N VAL A 144 8.67 -1.40 6.74
CA VAL A 144 8.42 -0.73 8.02
C VAL A 144 9.50 -1.05 9.03
N MET A 145 9.92 -2.33 9.09
CA MET A 145 10.85 -2.82 10.10
C MET A 145 12.28 -3.03 9.57
N GLU A 146 12.50 -2.78 8.27
CA GLU A 146 13.81 -2.89 7.61
C GLU A 146 14.44 -4.29 7.73
N ILE A 147 13.61 -5.34 7.78
CA ILE A 147 14.06 -6.73 7.74
C ILE A 147 14.27 -7.11 6.27
N PRO A 148 15.50 -7.51 5.85
CA PRO A 148 15.77 -7.82 4.45
C PRO A 148 14.82 -8.87 3.87
N LYS A 149 14.19 -8.56 2.74
CA LYS A 149 13.21 -9.45 2.06
C LYS A 149 13.77 -10.82 1.72
N SER A 150 15.08 -10.96 1.57
CA SER A 150 15.76 -12.22 1.28
C SER A 150 15.48 -13.33 2.31
N PHE A 151 15.18 -12.99 3.57
CA PHE A 151 14.79 -13.98 4.56
C PHE A 151 13.44 -14.64 4.21
N PHE A 152 12.51 -13.83 3.72
CA PHE A 152 11.17 -14.28 3.33
C PHE A 152 11.19 -15.00 1.97
N GLU A 153 11.95 -14.47 1.00
CA GLU A 153 12.12 -15.08 -0.33
C GLU A 153 12.70 -16.50 -0.21
N ARG A 154 13.66 -16.73 0.70
CA ARG A 154 14.24 -18.05 0.95
C ARG A 154 13.19 -19.05 1.41
N VAL A 155 12.33 -18.68 2.35
CA VAL A 155 11.23 -19.56 2.81
C VAL A 155 10.29 -19.92 1.67
N LEU A 156 9.95 -18.93 0.83
CA LEU A 156 9.09 -19.15 -0.31
C LEU A 156 9.72 -20.13 -1.32
N ASP A 157 11.02 -19.99 -1.58
CA ASP A 157 11.75 -20.87 -2.49
C ASP A 157 11.87 -22.30 -1.92
N GLU A 158 12.17 -22.45 -0.63
CA GLU A 158 12.19 -23.76 0.05
C GLU A 158 10.85 -24.50 -0.05
N ILE A 159 9.73 -23.80 0.14
CA ILE A 159 8.40 -24.39 0.03
C ILE A 159 8.10 -24.76 -1.42
N LYS A 160 8.42 -23.90 -2.39
CA LYS A 160 8.29 -24.22 -3.81
C LYS A 160 9.08 -25.47 -4.20
N GLU A 161 10.33 -25.55 -3.79
CA GLU A 161 11.17 -26.72 -4.04
C GLU A 161 10.58 -28.01 -3.44
N SER A 162 10.16 -27.95 -2.19
CA SER A 162 9.57 -29.11 -1.50
C SER A 162 8.28 -29.63 -2.16
N LYS A 163 7.54 -28.76 -2.84
CA LYS A 163 6.28 -29.07 -3.53
C LYS A 163 6.46 -29.29 -5.03
N GLY A 164 7.66 -29.11 -5.59
CA GLY A 164 7.91 -29.15 -7.02
C GLY A 164 7.19 -28.04 -7.79
N ALA A 165 6.87 -26.92 -7.12
CA ALA A 165 6.20 -25.77 -7.69
C ALA A 165 7.21 -24.85 -8.39
N LYS A 166 6.87 -24.37 -9.58
CA LYS A 166 7.70 -23.45 -10.35
C LYS A 166 7.38 -21.98 -10.04
N TYR A 167 6.10 -21.69 -9.85
CA TYR A 167 5.59 -20.34 -9.62
C TYR A 167 4.84 -20.27 -8.29
N ASP A 168 4.73 -19.09 -7.71
CA ASP A 168 3.93 -18.84 -6.51
C ASP A 168 2.45 -19.25 -6.73
N THR A 169 1.98 -19.14 -7.96
CA THR A 169 0.62 -19.54 -8.36
C THR A 169 0.36 -21.03 -8.31
N ASP A 170 1.41 -21.87 -8.26
CA ASP A 170 1.29 -23.33 -8.16
C ASP A 170 1.05 -23.79 -6.71
N LEU A 171 1.28 -22.89 -5.74
CA LEU A 171 1.08 -23.17 -4.31
C LEU A 171 -0.41 -23.07 -3.94
N ASN A 172 -0.86 -24.00 -3.10
CA ASN A 172 -2.25 -24.05 -2.66
C ASN A 172 -2.49 -23.26 -1.36
N ALA A 173 -3.71 -23.32 -0.81
CA ALA A 173 -4.09 -22.57 0.39
C ALA A 173 -3.32 -23.01 1.65
N GLU A 174 -3.06 -24.31 1.80
CA GLU A 174 -2.31 -24.83 2.97
C GLU A 174 -0.84 -24.42 2.89
N ASP A 175 -0.26 -24.43 1.69
CA ASP A 175 1.10 -23.93 1.46
C ASP A 175 1.20 -22.42 1.82
N MET A 176 0.20 -21.62 1.45
CA MET A 176 0.16 -20.20 1.82
C MET A 176 0.02 -19.98 3.33
N LYS A 177 -0.75 -20.81 4.03
CA LYS A 177 -0.83 -20.77 5.50
C LYS A 177 0.51 -21.11 6.15
N GLU A 178 1.19 -22.15 5.66
CA GLU A 178 2.53 -22.51 6.12
C GLU A 178 3.52 -21.35 5.95
N ILE A 179 3.50 -20.68 4.79
CA ILE A 179 4.33 -19.51 4.53
C ILE A 179 4.03 -18.40 5.53
N VAL A 180 2.77 -18.09 5.80
CA VAL A 180 2.36 -17.07 6.78
C VAL A 180 2.94 -17.41 8.17
N VAL A 181 2.86 -18.65 8.62
CA VAL A 181 3.42 -19.07 9.93
C VAL A 181 4.92 -18.82 9.95
N ARG A 182 5.66 -19.30 8.95
CA ARG A 182 7.12 -19.15 8.87
C ARG A 182 7.54 -17.68 8.74
N PHE A 183 6.78 -16.86 8.04
CA PHE A 183 7.05 -15.42 7.91
C PHE A 183 6.90 -14.70 9.26
N LYS A 184 5.90 -15.05 10.05
CA LYS A 184 5.73 -14.50 11.41
C LYS A 184 6.83 -14.97 12.36
N GLU A 185 7.32 -16.19 12.22
CA GLU A 185 8.47 -16.68 12.98
C GLU A 185 9.74 -15.88 12.67
N ILE A 186 10.00 -15.59 11.39
CA ILE A 186 11.11 -14.71 10.98
C ILE A 186 10.95 -13.33 11.61
N TYR A 187 9.74 -12.74 11.52
CA TYR A 187 9.48 -11.44 12.12
C TYR A 187 9.80 -11.44 13.63
N LYS A 188 9.29 -12.45 14.35
CA LYS A 188 9.53 -12.62 15.79
C LYS A 188 11.00 -12.82 16.11
N GLU A 189 11.71 -13.64 15.33
CA GLU A 189 13.17 -13.84 15.51
C GLU A 189 13.96 -12.53 15.37
N LYS A 190 13.62 -11.73 14.34
CA LYS A 190 14.35 -10.49 14.04
C LYS A 190 13.97 -9.32 14.95
N MET A 191 12.71 -9.25 15.37
CA MET A 191 12.19 -8.11 16.13
C MET A 191 12.06 -8.37 17.64
N GLY A 192 12.10 -9.64 18.07
CA GLY A 192 11.88 -10.04 19.47
C GLY A 192 10.43 -9.92 19.94
N VAL A 193 9.51 -9.57 19.04
CA VAL A 193 8.07 -9.40 19.33
C VAL A 193 7.23 -10.05 18.21
N GLU A 194 5.98 -10.36 18.51
CA GLU A 194 5.05 -10.90 17.52
C GLU A 194 4.71 -9.86 16.43
N PHE A 195 4.34 -10.36 15.24
CA PHE A 195 3.85 -9.51 14.17
C PHE A 195 2.59 -8.74 14.62
N PRO A 196 2.52 -7.40 14.42
CA PRO A 196 1.45 -6.58 14.97
C PRO A 196 0.08 -6.97 14.41
N GLN A 197 -0.85 -7.29 15.32
CA GLN A 197 -2.23 -7.68 14.99
C GLN A 197 -3.21 -6.50 15.04
N ASP A 198 -2.85 -5.38 15.67
CA ASP A 198 -3.68 -4.17 15.72
C ASP A 198 -3.56 -3.38 14.41
N PRO A 199 -4.64 -3.24 13.63
CA PRO A 199 -4.64 -2.51 12.37
C PRO A 199 -4.22 -1.04 12.49
N LYS A 200 -4.57 -0.37 13.60
CA LYS A 200 -4.19 1.03 13.82
C LYS A 200 -2.70 1.20 14.07
N VAL A 201 -2.09 0.27 14.80
CA VAL A 201 -0.63 0.22 14.99
C VAL A 201 0.05 0.02 13.63
N GLN A 202 -0.43 -0.94 12.83
CA GLN A 202 0.08 -1.20 11.49
C GLN A 202 0.03 0.06 10.62
N LEU A 203 -1.11 0.77 10.62
CA LEU A 203 -1.31 1.98 9.82
C LEU A 203 -0.35 3.10 10.22
N MET A 204 -0.23 3.39 11.50
CA MET A 204 0.63 4.48 11.97
C MET A 204 2.11 4.21 11.70
N GLU A 205 2.58 2.99 11.91
CA GLU A 205 3.96 2.61 11.59
C GLU A 205 4.24 2.64 10.08
N ALA A 206 3.26 2.26 9.25
CA ALA A 206 3.37 2.37 7.80
C ALA A 206 3.46 3.82 7.32
N ILE A 207 2.67 4.74 7.87
CA ILE A 207 2.74 6.17 7.56
C ILE A 207 4.12 6.74 7.93
N LYS A 208 4.63 6.41 9.12
CA LYS A 208 5.98 6.80 9.54
C LYS A 208 7.05 6.25 8.60
N ALA A 209 6.93 4.99 8.17
CA ALA A 209 7.86 4.36 7.24
C ALA A 209 7.89 5.09 5.88
N VAL A 210 6.72 5.48 5.36
CA VAL A 210 6.66 6.26 4.11
C VAL A 210 7.28 7.64 4.30
N PHE A 211 7.08 8.33 5.42
CA PHE A 211 7.79 9.57 5.71
C PHE A 211 9.31 9.36 5.77
N ARG A 212 9.78 8.30 6.46
CA ARG A 212 11.22 7.97 6.50
C ARG A 212 11.81 7.70 5.12
N SER A 213 11.02 7.10 4.22
CA SER A 213 11.50 6.76 2.87
C SER A 213 11.88 7.97 2.03
N TRP A 214 11.43 9.18 2.40
CA TRP A 214 11.89 10.43 1.80
C TRP A 214 13.41 10.60 1.91
N ASP A 215 14.01 10.15 3.01
CA ASP A 215 15.45 10.21 3.27
C ASP A 215 16.20 8.89 3.02
N ASN A 216 15.59 7.95 2.31
CA ASN A 216 16.32 6.79 1.81
C ASN A 216 17.46 7.21 0.89
N PRO A 217 18.62 6.53 0.91
CA PRO A 217 19.77 6.87 0.06
C PRO A 217 19.42 6.99 -1.43
N ARG A 218 18.59 6.09 -1.95
CA ARG A 218 18.10 6.13 -3.34
C ARG A 218 17.25 7.38 -3.62
N ALA A 219 16.38 7.78 -2.67
CA ALA A 219 15.54 8.96 -2.82
C ALA A 219 16.35 10.25 -2.74
N ILE A 220 17.32 10.33 -1.84
CA ILE A 220 18.27 11.46 -1.74
C ILE A 220 19.07 11.61 -3.02
N TYR A 221 19.63 10.50 -3.53
CA TYR A 221 20.39 10.52 -4.78
C TYR A 221 19.54 11.00 -5.96
N TYR A 222 18.32 10.42 -6.10
CA TYR A 222 17.39 10.81 -7.16
C TYR A 222 17.04 12.31 -7.10
N ARG A 223 16.75 12.84 -5.91
CA ARG A 223 16.45 14.27 -5.74
C ARG A 223 17.60 15.15 -6.18
N ARG A 224 18.83 14.80 -5.81
CA ARG A 224 20.03 15.54 -6.22
C ARG A 224 20.21 15.55 -7.73
N MET A 225 19.96 14.43 -8.39
CA MET A 225 20.10 14.30 -9.85
C MET A 225 18.99 15.00 -10.65
N ASN A 226 17.87 15.34 -10.01
CA ASN A 226 16.71 15.95 -10.65
C ASN A 226 16.35 17.33 -10.08
N ASP A 227 17.26 17.94 -9.33
CA ASP A 227 17.09 19.26 -8.71
C ASP A 227 15.80 19.40 -7.88
N ILE A 228 15.42 18.34 -7.17
CA ILE A 228 14.23 18.32 -6.32
C ILE A 228 14.63 18.75 -4.90
N PRO A 229 14.05 19.85 -4.37
CA PRO A 229 14.37 20.33 -3.04
C PRO A 229 14.06 19.30 -1.94
N SER A 230 14.99 19.16 -0.98
CA SER A 230 14.86 18.20 0.10
C SER A 230 13.80 18.57 1.14
N ASP A 231 13.45 19.85 1.24
CA ASP A 231 12.43 20.41 2.14
C ASP A 231 10.99 20.22 1.65
N TRP A 232 10.80 19.70 0.43
CA TRP A 232 9.46 19.46 -0.09
C TRP A 232 8.70 18.33 0.62
N GLY A 233 9.40 17.36 1.17
CA GLY A 233 8.79 16.19 1.78
C GLY A 233 7.96 15.34 0.82
N THR A 234 7.29 14.33 1.37
CA THR A 234 6.32 13.50 0.65
C THR A 234 4.98 13.52 1.34
N ALA A 235 3.90 13.51 0.57
CA ALA A 235 2.59 13.16 1.11
C ALA A 235 2.47 11.63 1.24
N VAL A 236 1.51 11.19 2.04
CA VAL A 236 1.13 9.78 2.20
C VAL A 236 -0.33 9.61 1.81
N ASN A 237 -0.58 8.73 0.85
CA ASN A 237 -1.93 8.38 0.43
C ASN A 237 -2.35 7.07 1.09
N VAL A 238 -3.40 7.12 1.90
CA VAL A 238 -4.08 5.96 2.49
C VAL A 238 -5.33 5.71 1.69
N GLN A 239 -5.41 4.58 1.01
CA GLN A 239 -6.47 4.31 0.04
C GLN A 239 -7.04 2.91 0.21
N SER A 240 -8.36 2.80 0.10
CA SER A 240 -9.07 1.52 0.09
C SER A 240 -8.50 0.57 -0.95
N MET A 241 -8.28 -0.68 -0.56
CA MET A 241 -7.82 -1.73 -1.46
C MET A 241 -8.95 -2.23 -2.36
N VAL A 242 -8.59 -2.49 -3.62
CA VAL A 242 -9.37 -3.27 -4.57
C VAL A 242 -8.50 -4.40 -5.11
N PHE A 243 -9.11 -5.54 -5.44
CA PHE A 243 -8.38 -6.76 -5.72
C PHE A 243 -8.71 -7.30 -7.12
N GLY A 244 -7.72 -7.27 -8.00
CA GLY A 244 -7.81 -7.89 -9.32
C GLY A 244 -7.50 -9.39 -9.32
N ASN A 245 -7.14 -9.97 -8.18
CA ASN A 245 -6.71 -11.35 -8.02
C ASN A 245 -7.63 -12.20 -7.14
N MET A 246 -8.91 -11.84 -7.02
CA MET A 246 -9.89 -12.63 -6.26
C MET A 246 -10.35 -13.90 -6.98
N GLY A 247 -10.09 -14.03 -8.26
CA GLY A 247 -10.49 -15.15 -9.11
C GLY A 247 -10.56 -14.75 -10.59
N ASN A 248 -11.02 -15.68 -11.41
CA ASN A 248 -11.04 -15.50 -12.88
C ASN A 248 -12.01 -14.43 -13.39
N THR A 249 -12.88 -13.90 -12.54
CA THR A 249 -13.79 -12.77 -12.85
C THR A 249 -13.23 -11.42 -12.44
N SER A 250 -12.03 -11.41 -11.88
CA SER A 250 -11.31 -10.20 -11.47
C SER A 250 -10.11 -9.97 -12.39
N GLY A 251 -9.67 -8.74 -12.49
CA GLY A 251 -8.51 -8.39 -13.29
C GLY A 251 -7.91 -7.03 -12.93
N THR A 252 -6.76 -6.76 -13.47
CA THR A 252 -6.09 -5.46 -13.41
C THR A 252 -5.55 -5.09 -14.77
N GLY A 253 -5.34 -3.82 -15.01
CA GLY A 253 -4.78 -3.36 -16.27
C GLY A 253 -4.24 -1.93 -16.18
N VAL A 254 -3.54 -1.54 -17.23
CA VAL A 254 -3.06 -0.18 -17.45
C VAL A 254 -3.63 0.31 -18.78
N ALA A 255 -4.22 1.50 -18.77
CA ALA A 255 -4.79 2.11 -19.96
C ALA A 255 -4.25 3.54 -20.15
N PHE A 256 -4.04 3.89 -21.39
CA PHE A 256 -3.61 5.22 -21.82
C PHE A 256 -4.68 5.81 -22.74
N THR A 257 -4.95 7.08 -22.60
CA THR A 257 -5.88 7.84 -23.45
C THR A 257 -5.31 8.12 -24.84
N ARG A 258 -4.00 7.89 -25.03
CA ARG A 258 -3.28 7.95 -26.30
C ARG A 258 -2.34 6.77 -26.40
N ASP A 259 -2.08 6.33 -27.62
CA ASP A 259 -1.00 5.38 -27.91
C ASP A 259 0.35 6.00 -27.51
N PRO A 260 1.10 5.40 -26.57
CA PRO A 260 2.36 5.95 -26.08
C PRO A 260 3.48 5.95 -27.16
N SER A 261 3.36 5.14 -28.20
CA SER A 261 4.36 5.03 -29.27
C SER A 261 4.12 6.02 -30.41
N THR A 262 2.85 6.29 -30.75
CA THR A 262 2.49 7.12 -31.90
C THR A 262 1.90 8.47 -31.54
N GLY A 263 1.41 8.66 -30.29
CA GLY A 263 0.69 9.84 -29.86
C GLY A 263 -0.77 9.92 -30.37
N GLU A 264 -1.22 8.93 -31.15
CA GLU A 264 -2.59 8.87 -31.65
C GLU A 264 -3.62 8.90 -30.52
N LYS A 265 -4.69 9.68 -30.66
CA LYS A 265 -5.79 9.72 -29.69
C LYS A 265 -6.66 8.46 -29.81
N LYS A 266 -6.16 7.37 -29.25
CA LYS A 266 -6.78 6.06 -29.24
C LYS A 266 -6.55 5.42 -27.87
N LEU A 267 -7.58 4.80 -27.31
CA LEU A 267 -7.42 4.02 -26.10
C LEU A 267 -6.44 2.87 -26.37
N PHE A 268 -5.36 2.84 -25.61
CA PHE A 268 -4.33 1.82 -25.66
C PHE A 268 -4.12 1.25 -24.26
N GLY A 269 -3.90 -0.05 -24.14
CA GLY A 269 -3.66 -0.64 -22.84
C GLY A 269 -3.56 -2.16 -22.88
N GLU A 270 -3.26 -2.70 -21.74
CA GLU A 270 -3.18 -4.13 -21.47
C GLU A 270 -3.87 -4.47 -20.14
N TYR A 271 -4.31 -5.70 -20.01
CA TYR A 271 -4.92 -6.20 -18.81
C TYR A 271 -4.58 -7.67 -18.57
N LEU A 272 -4.64 -8.05 -17.30
CA LEU A 272 -4.43 -9.43 -16.85
C LEU A 272 -5.61 -9.88 -16.00
N PHE A 273 -6.12 -11.07 -16.28
CA PHE A 273 -7.09 -11.73 -15.42
C PHE A 273 -6.43 -12.28 -14.16
N ASN A 274 -7.17 -12.29 -13.07
CA ASN A 274 -6.73 -12.84 -11.78
C ASN A 274 -5.33 -12.38 -11.37
N ALA A 275 -5.08 -11.08 -11.49
CA ALA A 275 -3.79 -10.46 -11.20
C ALA A 275 -3.96 -9.18 -10.40
N GLN A 276 -3.01 -8.92 -9.49
CA GLN A 276 -2.93 -7.66 -8.75
C GLN A 276 -2.09 -6.64 -9.53
N GLY A 277 -2.31 -5.34 -9.28
CA GLY A 277 -1.70 -4.25 -10.04
C GLY A 277 -0.17 -4.28 -10.13
N GLU A 278 0.48 -4.79 -9.09
CA GLU A 278 1.95 -4.98 -9.07
C GLU A 278 2.42 -6.02 -10.08
N GLY A 279 1.70 -7.14 -10.18
CA GLY A 279 1.99 -8.18 -11.16
C GLY A 279 1.79 -7.70 -12.61
N GLY A 280 0.82 -6.82 -12.85
CA GLY A 280 0.58 -6.21 -14.15
C GLY A 280 1.76 -5.33 -14.62
N VAL A 281 2.31 -4.53 -13.70
CA VAL A 281 3.46 -3.65 -14.00
C VAL A 281 4.75 -4.44 -14.20
N ALA A 282 4.94 -5.53 -13.45
CA ALA A 282 6.14 -6.36 -13.53
C ALA A 282 6.07 -7.46 -14.59
N GLY A 283 4.93 -7.66 -15.26
CA GLY A 283 4.71 -8.79 -16.17
C GLY A 283 4.70 -10.16 -15.49
N ILE A 284 4.54 -10.19 -14.17
CA ILE A 284 4.54 -11.40 -13.32
C ILE A 284 3.11 -11.62 -12.82
N ARG A 285 2.61 -12.82 -12.97
CA ARG A 285 1.29 -13.24 -12.45
C ARG A 285 1.37 -13.61 -10.98
#